data_e50daed7492d6386b7efe0009cad36d9
#
_entry.id   e50daed7492d6386b7efe0009cad36d9
#
_cell.length_a   1.000
_cell.length_b   1.000
_cell.length_c   1.000
_cell.angle_alpha   90.00
_cell.angle_beta   90.00
_cell.angle_gamma   90.00
#
_symmetry.space_group_name_H-M   'P 1'
#
loop_
_entity.id
_entity.type
_entity.pdbx_description
1 polymer ?
#
loop_
_entity_poly.entity_id
_entity_poly.type
_entity_poly.pdbx_seq_one_letter_code
_entity_poly.pdbx_strand_id
1 'polypeptide(L)'
;SDFIQKNYTEYTGTADFLAQPTEKTKKIWQRCLRLFRMENEKGVLDIETTRISGINTLKPGYICEEDDVVVGLQSDKPLKRLVNPYGGMRMVQKSLACYQRKLNPTIEKHFTEYRKTHNDGVFDAYTPAIRRARSAGLLTGLPDNYGRGRIIGDYRRIALYGTDFLKEEKARDLERITDLSREENIRLREEVAEQSRALDLIREMAAGYGFDISRPAENAKEAFQWLYFGYLAAIKENNGAAMSFGRTATFLD
;
A
#
# COMPACT_ATOMS: atom_id res chain seq x y z
N SER A 1 7.85 -20.28 13.50
CA SER A 1 7.54 -21.69 13.19
C SER A 1 6.65 -22.31 14.26
N ASP A 2 6.92 -22.10 15.55
CA ASP A 2 6.17 -22.71 16.66
C ASP A 2 4.71 -22.26 16.73
N PHE A 3 4.42 -21.02 16.41
CA PHE A 3 3.04 -20.53 16.33
C PHE A 3 2.25 -21.24 15.24
N ILE A 4 2.81 -21.36 14.04
CA ILE A 4 2.17 -22.05 12.92
C ILE A 4 1.97 -23.55 13.26
N GLN A 5 2.98 -24.20 13.82
CA GLN A 5 2.87 -25.62 14.20
C GLN A 5 1.85 -25.88 15.31
N LYS A 6 1.67 -24.94 16.24
CA LYS A 6 0.69 -25.07 17.33
C LYS A 6 -0.74 -24.76 16.91
N ASN A 7 -0.91 -23.91 15.89
CA ASN A 7 -2.23 -23.42 15.49
C ASN A 7 -2.67 -23.91 14.11
N TYR A 8 -1.84 -24.69 13.41
CA TYR A 8 -2.21 -25.29 12.13
C TYR A 8 -2.96 -26.60 12.37
N THR A 9 -4.18 -26.66 11.89
CA THR A 9 -4.95 -27.92 11.81
C THR A 9 -5.10 -28.29 10.35
N GLU A 10 -4.56 -29.44 9.98
CA GLU A 10 -4.69 -29.94 8.62
C GLU A 10 -6.16 -30.27 8.32
N TYR A 11 -6.70 -29.73 7.25
CA TYR A 11 -8.04 -30.05 6.81
C TYR A 11 -8.05 -31.43 6.13
N THR A 12 -8.75 -32.38 6.71
CA THR A 12 -8.85 -33.77 6.22
C THR A 12 -10.18 -34.09 5.54
N GLY A 13 -11.06 -33.09 5.41
CA GLY A 13 -12.39 -33.26 4.78
C GLY A 13 -12.36 -33.18 3.27
N THR A 14 -13.55 -33.07 2.68
CA THR A 14 -13.76 -32.91 1.25
C THR A 14 -13.88 -31.42 0.87
N ALA A 15 -13.83 -31.11 -0.42
CA ALA A 15 -14.03 -29.74 -0.91
C ALA A 15 -15.48 -29.25 -0.80
N ASP A 16 -16.40 -30.05 -0.28
CA ASP A 16 -17.83 -29.72 -0.14
C ASP A 16 -18.10 -28.54 0.79
N PHE A 17 -17.14 -28.22 1.69
CA PHE A 17 -17.21 -27.03 2.53
C PHE A 17 -16.96 -25.72 1.79
N LEU A 18 -16.42 -25.76 0.55
CA LEU A 18 -16.14 -24.55 -0.22
C LEU A 18 -17.47 -23.88 -0.61
N ALA A 19 -17.70 -22.74 0.02
CA ALA A 19 -18.86 -21.93 -0.29
C ALA A 19 -18.80 -21.45 -1.76
N GLN A 20 -19.91 -21.55 -2.44
CA GLN A 20 -20.04 -20.94 -3.77
C GLN A 20 -20.10 -19.41 -3.64
N PRO A 21 -19.65 -18.66 -4.66
CA PRO A 21 -19.78 -17.21 -4.65
C PRO A 21 -21.22 -16.78 -4.41
N THR A 22 -21.40 -15.89 -3.44
CA THR A 22 -22.73 -15.30 -3.19
C THR A 22 -23.16 -14.40 -4.36
N GLU A 23 -24.45 -14.10 -4.45
CA GLU A 23 -24.95 -13.16 -5.46
C GLU A 23 -24.32 -11.76 -5.28
N LYS A 24 -24.07 -11.34 -4.06
CA LYS A 24 -23.33 -10.09 -3.77
C LYS A 24 -21.92 -10.13 -4.37
N THR A 25 -21.17 -11.20 -4.15
CA THR A 25 -19.83 -11.39 -4.72
C THR A 25 -19.85 -11.35 -6.25
N LYS A 26 -20.80 -12.06 -6.88
CA LYS A 26 -20.97 -12.05 -8.34
C LYS A 26 -21.25 -10.62 -8.86
N LYS A 27 -22.13 -9.88 -8.20
CA LYS A 27 -22.46 -8.50 -8.55
C LYS A 27 -21.25 -7.58 -8.49
N ILE A 28 -20.44 -7.69 -7.43
CA ILE A 28 -19.20 -6.90 -7.29
C ILE A 28 -18.20 -7.29 -8.38
N TRP A 29 -18.03 -8.58 -8.65
CA TRP A 29 -17.16 -9.05 -9.71
C TRP A 29 -17.55 -8.47 -11.08
N GLN A 30 -18.83 -8.48 -11.40
CA GLN A 30 -19.33 -7.86 -12.64
C GLN A 30 -19.08 -6.35 -12.69
N ARG A 31 -19.20 -5.66 -11.55
CA ARG A 31 -18.83 -4.24 -11.43
C ARG A 31 -17.36 -4.03 -11.70
N CYS A 32 -16.48 -4.83 -11.09
CA CYS A 32 -15.02 -4.76 -11.32
C CYS A 32 -14.68 -4.98 -12.80
N LEU A 33 -15.22 -6.03 -13.42
CA LEU A 33 -14.99 -6.33 -14.83
C LEU A 33 -15.42 -5.16 -15.74
N ARG A 34 -16.55 -4.53 -15.45
CA ARG A 34 -17.00 -3.35 -16.20
C ARG A 34 -16.02 -2.19 -16.06
N LEU A 35 -15.54 -1.90 -14.87
CA LEU A 35 -14.57 -0.84 -14.63
C LEU A 35 -13.24 -1.12 -15.33
N PHE A 36 -12.73 -2.35 -15.29
CA PHE A 36 -11.53 -2.75 -16.01
C PHE A 36 -11.67 -2.61 -17.52
N ARG A 37 -12.81 -3.01 -18.07
CA ARG A 37 -13.09 -2.79 -19.51
C ARG A 37 -13.09 -1.30 -19.85
N MET A 38 -13.75 -0.47 -19.04
CA MET A 38 -13.76 0.98 -19.25
C MET A 38 -12.35 1.57 -19.19
N GLU A 39 -11.50 1.16 -18.25
CA GLU A 39 -10.11 1.61 -18.18
C GLU A 39 -9.29 1.14 -19.41
N ASN A 40 -9.51 -0.07 -19.87
CA ASN A 40 -8.83 -0.58 -21.06
C ASN A 40 -9.25 0.15 -22.35
N GLU A 41 -10.53 0.51 -22.46
CA GLU A 41 -11.08 1.17 -23.67
C GLU A 41 -10.83 2.69 -23.68
N LYS A 42 -11.01 3.34 -22.54
CA LYS A 42 -11.04 4.79 -22.40
C LYS A 42 -9.82 5.38 -21.71
N GLY A 43 -9.05 4.54 -21.04
CA GLY A 43 -7.96 4.97 -20.18
C GLY A 43 -8.44 5.61 -18.88
N VAL A 44 -7.53 6.33 -18.24
CA VAL A 44 -7.82 7.10 -17.03
C VAL A 44 -8.53 8.40 -17.43
N LEU A 45 -9.71 8.62 -16.88
CA LEU A 45 -10.56 9.79 -17.25
C LEU A 45 -10.29 11.01 -16.38
N ASP A 46 -9.76 10.81 -15.17
CA ASP A 46 -9.51 11.89 -14.21
C ASP A 46 -8.12 11.72 -13.57
N ILE A 47 -7.30 12.76 -13.64
CA ILE A 47 -5.98 12.82 -13.05
C ILE A 47 -5.93 13.98 -12.06
N GLU A 48 -5.80 13.65 -10.80
CA GLU A 48 -5.53 14.62 -9.74
C GLU A 48 -4.06 15.01 -9.77
N THR A 49 -3.76 16.28 -9.92
CA THR A 49 -2.40 16.79 -10.01
C THR A 49 -1.97 17.62 -8.79
N THR A 50 -2.87 17.82 -7.85
CA THR A 50 -2.63 18.65 -6.65
C THR A 50 -2.31 17.85 -5.40
N ARG A 51 -2.53 16.53 -5.45
CA ARG A 51 -2.27 15.61 -4.34
C ARG A 51 -1.52 14.38 -4.82
N ILE A 52 -0.65 13.87 -3.97
CA ILE A 52 0.01 12.57 -4.18
C ILE A 52 -0.85 11.44 -3.63
N SER A 53 -0.65 10.22 -4.12
CA SER A 53 -1.23 9.01 -3.52
C SER A 53 -0.70 8.83 -2.10
N GLY A 54 -1.56 8.50 -1.17
CA GLY A 54 -1.23 8.27 0.23
C GLY A 54 -2.37 7.55 0.94
N ILE A 55 -2.13 7.07 2.15
CA ILE A 55 -3.05 6.18 2.89
C ILE A 55 -4.45 6.78 2.99
N ASN A 56 -4.57 8.03 3.42
CA ASN A 56 -5.84 8.72 3.66
C ASN A 56 -6.20 9.76 2.59
N THR A 57 -5.59 9.72 1.41
CA THR A 57 -5.72 10.79 0.41
C THR A 57 -7.11 10.86 -0.23
N LEU A 58 -7.79 9.75 -0.37
CA LEU A 58 -9.12 9.68 -0.97
C LEU A 58 -10.19 9.48 0.09
N LYS A 59 -11.34 10.12 -0.15
CA LYS A 59 -12.54 9.89 0.66
C LYS A 59 -13.03 8.45 0.47
N PRO A 60 -13.72 7.88 1.47
CA PRO A 60 -14.41 6.60 1.37
C PRO A 60 -15.33 6.53 0.13
N GLY A 61 -15.64 5.33 -0.30
CA GLY A 61 -16.52 5.08 -1.44
C GLY A 61 -16.02 3.98 -2.37
N TYR A 62 -14.89 3.39 -2.00
CA TYR A 62 -14.29 2.26 -2.72
C TYR A 62 -14.63 0.90 -2.14
N ILE A 63 -14.87 0.85 -0.84
CA ILE A 63 -15.35 -0.32 -0.13
C ILE A 63 -16.87 -0.25 -0.13
N CYS A 64 -17.52 -1.27 -0.64
CA CYS A 64 -18.98 -1.33 -0.71
C CYS A 64 -19.50 -1.99 0.57
N GLU A 65 -19.71 -1.24 1.62
CA GLU A 65 -20.33 -1.73 2.85
C GLU A 65 -21.70 -2.34 2.61
N GLU A 66 -22.48 -1.73 1.70
CA GLU A 66 -23.79 -2.19 1.31
C GLU A 66 -23.80 -3.61 0.74
N ASP A 67 -22.71 -3.99 0.11
CA ASP A 67 -22.56 -5.32 -0.48
C ASP A 67 -22.01 -6.35 0.52
N ASP A 68 -21.71 -5.96 1.76
CA ASP A 68 -21.19 -6.80 2.85
C ASP A 68 -19.91 -7.58 2.49
N VAL A 69 -19.08 -6.97 1.64
CA VAL A 69 -17.85 -7.57 1.15
C VAL A 69 -16.67 -6.71 1.56
N VAL A 70 -15.63 -7.39 2.02
CA VAL A 70 -14.35 -6.76 2.30
C VAL A 70 -13.64 -6.54 0.98
N VAL A 71 -13.79 -5.39 0.36
CA VAL A 71 -13.09 -5.10 -0.89
C VAL A 71 -12.79 -3.61 -1.02
N GLY A 72 -11.54 -3.28 -1.29
CA GLY A 72 -11.19 -2.06 -2.00
C GLY A 72 -10.80 -2.47 -3.42
N LEU A 73 -11.39 -1.89 -4.41
CA LEU A 73 -11.14 -2.28 -5.79
C LEU A 73 -9.75 -1.89 -6.27
N GLN A 74 -9.26 -0.75 -5.83
CA GLN A 74 -7.94 -0.20 -6.18
C GLN A 74 -7.49 0.79 -5.10
N SER A 75 -6.22 1.13 -5.10
CA SER A 75 -5.67 2.18 -4.22
C SER A 75 -6.22 3.58 -4.53
N ASP A 76 -6.59 3.85 -5.78
CA ASP A 76 -7.23 5.08 -6.25
C ASP A 76 -8.69 4.84 -6.61
N LYS A 77 -9.47 5.88 -6.89
CA LYS A 77 -10.83 5.73 -7.39
C LYS A 77 -10.85 5.11 -8.79
N PRO A 78 -11.92 4.42 -9.19
CA PRO A 78 -12.07 3.93 -10.55
C PRO A 78 -11.89 5.06 -11.57
N LEU A 79 -11.12 4.79 -12.62
CA LEU A 79 -10.83 5.74 -13.70
C LEU A 79 -10.15 7.05 -13.26
N LYS A 80 -9.74 7.14 -11.99
CA LYS A 80 -9.00 8.27 -11.43
C LYS A 80 -7.64 7.85 -10.94
N ARG A 81 -6.64 8.66 -11.22
CA ARG A 81 -5.28 8.49 -10.70
C ARG A 81 -4.82 9.74 -9.96
N LEU A 82 -4.09 9.51 -8.90
CA LEU A 82 -3.35 10.53 -8.17
C LEU A 82 -1.90 10.58 -8.67
N VAL A 83 -1.22 11.66 -8.37
CA VAL A 83 0.23 11.73 -8.63
C VAL A 83 0.92 10.65 -7.79
N ASN A 84 1.67 9.81 -8.48
CA ASN A 84 2.47 8.78 -7.85
C ASN A 84 3.93 8.90 -8.29
N PRO A 85 4.81 9.40 -7.44
CA PRO A 85 6.20 9.65 -7.79
C PRO A 85 7.09 8.40 -7.80
N TYR A 86 6.52 7.22 -7.65
CA TYR A 86 7.26 5.96 -7.58
C TYR A 86 8.26 5.75 -8.73
N GLY A 87 7.88 6.07 -9.96
CA GLY A 87 8.72 6.01 -11.14
C GLY A 87 9.78 7.13 -11.26
N GLY A 88 9.84 8.02 -10.26
CA GLY A 88 10.63 9.24 -10.27
C GLY A 88 9.87 10.43 -10.85
N MET A 89 10.26 11.62 -10.45
CA MET A 89 9.57 12.86 -10.88
C MET A 89 9.60 13.06 -12.39
N ARG A 90 10.70 12.66 -13.04
CA ARG A 90 10.81 12.69 -14.49
C ARG A 90 9.74 11.85 -15.19
N MET A 91 9.42 10.68 -14.64
CA MET A 91 8.37 9.82 -15.20
C MET A 91 6.99 10.39 -14.94
N VAL A 92 6.77 10.98 -13.77
CA VAL A 92 5.51 11.68 -13.45
C VAL A 92 5.28 12.83 -14.43
N GLN A 93 6.27 13.68 -14.67
CA GLN A 93 6.18 14.79 -15.61
C GLN A 93 5.85 14.32 -17.02
N LYS A 94 6.54 13.28 -17.52
CA LYS A 94 6.26 12.70 -18.84
C LYS A 94 4.85 12.11 -18.93
N SER A 95 4.43 11.38 -17.91
CA SER A 95 3.09 10.79 -17.84
C SER A 95 2.00 11.86 -17.85
N LEU A 96 2.15 12.91 -17.03
CA LEU A 96 1.19 14.01 -17.00
C LEU A 96 1.13 14.77 -18.32
N ALA A 97 2.28 14.97 -18.98
CA ALA A 97 2.34 15.62 -20.29
C ALA A 97 1.53 14.87 -21.35
N CYS A 98 1.51 13.53 -21.34
CA CYS A 98 0.67 12.72 -22.23
C CYS A 98 -0.84 13.01 -22.07
N TYR A 99 -1.25 13.45 -20.90
CA TYR A 99 -2.63 13.83 -20.59
C TYR A 99 -2.85 15.35 -20.65
N GLN A 100 -1.89 16.11 -21.22
CA GLN A 100 -1.91 17.58 -21.27
C GLN A 100 -2.06 18.23 -19.88
N ARG A 101 -1.49 17.60 -18.86
CA ARG A 101 -1.49 18.07 -17.48
C ARG A 101 -0.09 18.50 -17.05
N LYS A 102 -0.03 19.44 -16.12
CA LYS A 102 1.23 19.88 -15.49
C LYS A 102 1.28 19.39 -14.04
N LEU A 103 2.47 19.04 -13.60
CA LEU A 103 2.71 18.74 -12.18
C LEU A 103 2.52 20.02 -11.34
N ASN A 104 1.93 19.85 -10.16
CA ASN A 104 1.84 20.94 -9.20
C ASN A 104 3.25 21.34 -8.71
N PRO A 105 3.65 22.62 -8.78
CA PRO A 105 4.99 23.05 -8.40
C PRO A 105 5.36 22.73 -6.96
N THR A 106 4.39 22.74 -6.03
CA THR A 106 4.63 22.39 -4.62
C THR A 106 5.01 20.93 -4.47
N ILE A 107 4.34 20.02 -5.20
CA ILE A 107 4.67 18.59 -5.22
C ILE A 107 6.04 18.37 -5.84
N GLU A 108 6.32 19.02 -6.98
CA GLU A 108 7.61 18.94 -7.65
C GLU A 108 8.74 19.37 -6.72
N LYS A 109 8.61 20.53 -6.09
CA LYS A 109 9.56 21.07 -5.13
C LYS A 109 9.79 20.11 -3.97
N HIS A 110 8.72 19.53 -3.41
CA HIS A 110 8.82 18.58 -2.31
C HIS A 110 9.73 17.40 -2.66
N PHE A 111 9.54 16.79 -3.84
CA PHE A 111 10.31 15.61 -4.25
C PHE A 111 11.68 15.92 -4.87
N THR A 112 11.95 17.14 -5.27
CA THR A 112 13.26 17.52 -5.79
C THR A 112 14.19 18.08 -4.71
N GLU A 113 13.66 18.78 -3.72
CA GLU A 113 14.45 19.47 -2.71
C GLU A 113 14.46 18.76 -1.36
N TYR A 114 13.33 18.19 -0.92
CA TYR A 114 13.22 17.66 0.45
C TYR A 114 13.19 16.13 0.53
N ARG A 115 12.61 15.47 -0.45
CA ARG A 115 12.45 14.02 -0.43
C ARG A 115 12.58 13.43 -1.83
N LYS A 116 13.71 12.82 -2.12
CA LYS A 116 13.86 12.08 -3.39
C LYS A 116 12.97 10.84 -3.41
N THR A 117 12.43 10.54 -4.57
CA THR A 117 11.78 9.25 -4.79
C THR A 117 12.83 8.15 -4.82
N HIS A 118 12.43 6.90 -4.55
CA HIS A 118 13.35 5.77 -4.64
C HIS A 118 14.05 5.71 -6.01
N ASN A 119 13.32 5.84 -7.09
CA ASN A 119 13.89 5.77 -8.43
C ASN A 119 14.84 6.94 -8.73
N ASP A 120 14.50 8.15 -8.32
CA ASP A 120 15.39 9.29 -8.53
C ASP A 120 16.69 9.11 -7.74
N GLY A 121 16.62 8.62 -6.49
CA GLY A 121 17.80 8.30 -5.68
C GLY A 121 18.70 7.23 -6.32
N VAL A 122 18.11 6.16 -6.86
CA VAL A 122 18.87 5.12 -7.58
C VAL A 122 19.52 5.67 -8.84
N PHE A 123 18.78 6.48 -9.62
CA PHE A 123 19.33 7.10 -10.82
C PHE A 123 20.45 8.11 -10.52
N ASP A 124 20.36 8.82 -9.42
CA ASP A 124 21.43 9.73 -8.97
C ASP A 124 22.71 8.98 -8.63
N ALA A 125 22.62 7.79 -8.07
CA ALA A 125 23.74 6.94 -7.75
C ALA A 125 24.44 6.33 -9.01
N TYR A 126 23.78 6.32 -10.15
CA TYR A 126 24.37 5.76 -11.36
C TYR A 126 25.44 6.68 -11.96
N THR A 127 26.54 6.07 -12.37
CA THR A 127 27.56 6.77 -13.18
C THR A 127 26.98 7.25 -14.53
N PRO A 128 27.55 8.26 -15.16
CA PRO A 128 27.13 8.69 -16.49
C PRO A 128 27.15 7.56 -17.55
N ALA A 129 28.11 6.62 -17.42
CA ALA A 129 28.19 5.46 -18.30
C ALA A 129 27.00 4.52 -18.13
N ILE A 130 26.63 4.19 -16.88
CA ILE A 130 25.47 3.37 -16.58
C ILE A 130 24.18 4.03 -17.06
N ARG A 131 24.03 5.34 -16.86
CA ARG A 131 22.85 6.08 -17.33
C ARG A 131 22.71 6.03 -18.87
N ARG A 132 23.81 6.21 -19.60
CA ARG A 132 23.82 6.08 -21.07
C ARG A 132 23.49 4.67 -21.54
N ALA A 133 24.11 3.67 -20.95
CA ALA A 133 23.85 2.26 -21.29
C ALA A 133 22.39 1.86 -21.03
N ARG A 134 21.83 2.34 -19.92
CA ARG A 134 20.42 2.10 -19.59
C ARG A 134 19.48 2.81 -20.57
N SER A 135 19.77 4.07 -20.90
CA SER A 135 18.97 4.84 -21.86
C SER A 135 19.02 4.22 -23.28
N ALA A 136 20.11 3.59 -23.62
CA ALA A 136 20.29 2.86 -24.89
C ALA A 136 19.69 1.44 -24.87
N GLY A 137 19.13 0.99 -23.74
CA GLY A 137 18.60 -0.38 -23.62
C GLY A 137 19.65 -1.49 -23.54
N LEU A 138 20.93 -1.13 -23.36
CA LEU A 138 22.01 -2.10 -23.20
C LEU A 138 22.03 -2.74 -21.82
N LEU A 139 21.53 -2.03 -20.82
CA LEU A 139 21.37 -2.49 -19.44
C LEU A 139 19.90 -2.46 -19.07
N THR A 140 19.40 -3.58 -18.60
CA THR A 140 18.04 -3.75 -18.08
C THR A 140 18.10 -4.44 -16.72
N GLY A 141 17.03 -4.37 -15.95
CA GLY A 141 16.93 -5.09 -14.68
C GLY A 141 17.94 -4.68 -13.62
N LEU A 142 18.41 -3.43 -13.63
CA LEU A 142 19.36 -2.93 -12.64
C LEU A 142 18.75 -2.81 -11.22
N PRO A 143 19.53 -2.40 -10.21
CA PRO A 143 19.10 -2.35 -8.80
C PRO A 143 17.75 -1.73 -8.53
N ASP A 144 17.32 -0.77 -9.35
CA ASP A 144 15.98 -0.21 -9.28
C ASP A 144 14.87 -1.25 -9.49
N ASN A 145 15.15 -2.38 -10.16
CA ASN A 145 14.21 -3.49 -10.31
C ASN A 145 14.45 -4.58 -9.25
N TYR A 146 15.69 -4.91 -8.94
CA TYR A 146 16.03 -6.00 -8.03
C TYR A 146 15.99 -5.58 -6.55
N GLY A 147 16.32 -4.34 -6.24
CA GLY A 147 16.34 -3.83 -4.88
C GLY A 147 14.96 -3.72 -4.23
N ARG A 148 13.88 -3.81 -5.02
CA ARG A 148 12.51 -3.74 -4.50
C ARG A 148 11.97 -5.07 -4.03
N GLY A 149 12.32 -6.16 -4.70
CA GLY A 149 11.79 -7.47 -4.42
C GLY A 149 10.27 -7.54 -4.42
N ARG A 150 9.74 -8.64 -3.95
CA ARG A 150 8.33 -8.78 -3.58
C ARG A 150 8.23 -8.57 -2.07
N ILE A 151 7.42 -7.61 -1.67
CA ILE A 151 7.17 -7.32 -0.26
C ILE A 151 5.96 -8.16 0.16
N ILE A 152 6.16 -9.02 1.15
CA ILE A 152 5.09 -9.74 1.83
C ILE A 152 5.00 -9.13 3.21
N GLY A 153 3.99 -8.29 3.44
CA GLY A 153 3.74 -7.68 4.74
C GLY A 153 3.05 -8.66 5.68
N ASP A 154 3.34 -8.56 6.97
CA ASP A 154 2.54 -9.23 7.99
C ASP A 154 1.40 -8.31 8.44
N TYR A 155 0.32 -8.37 7.69
CA TYR A 155 -0.87 -7.56 7.96
C TYR A 155 -1.73 -8.09 9.12
N ARG A 156 -1.42 -9.28 9.68
CA ARG A 156 -2.14 -9.89 10.80
C ARG A 156 -2.10 -9.03 12.05
N ARG A 157 -1.00 -8.30 12.24
CA ARG A 157 -0.81 -7.53 13.48
C ARG A 157 -1.93 -6.54 13.73
N ILE A 158 -2.48 -5.91 12.69
CA ILE A 158 -3.62 -4.99 12.83
C ILE A 158 -4.86 -5.76 13.32
N ALA A 159 -5.12 -6.93 12.75
CA ALA A 159 -6.27 -7.75 13.15
C ALA A 159 -6.11 -8.33 14.57
N LEU A 160 -4.90 -8.76 14.92
CA LEU A 160 -4.63 -9.43 16.21
C LEU A 160 -4.57 -8.45 17.39
N TYR A 161 -4.09 -7.22 17.16
CA TYR A 161 -3.77 -6.31 18.27
C TYR A 161 -4.52 -4.98 18.21
N GLY A 162 -5.00 -4.55 17.04
CA GLY A 162 -5.51 -3.22 16.83
C GLY A 162 -4.39 -2.15 16.77
N THR A 163 -4.75 -0.96 16.32
CA THR A 163 -3.76 0.12 16.16
C THR A 163 -3.31 0.74 17.47
N ASP A 164 -4.14 0.73 18.51
CA ASP A 164 -3.76 1.33 19.81
C ASP A 164 -2.62 0.55 20.44
N PHE A 165 -2.72 -0.78 20.52
CA PHE A 165 -1.63 -1.61 21.03
C PHE A 165 -0.34 -1.46 20.22
N LEU A 166 -0.46 -1.43 18.88
CA LEU A 166 0.69 -1.27 18.00
C LEU A 166 1.37 0.09 18.21
N LYS A 167 0.62 1.15 18.47
CA LYS A 167 1.17 2.47 18.80
C LYS A 167 1.86 2.48 20.14
N GLU A 168 1.30 1.81 21.13
CA GLU A 168 1.98 1.67 22.44
C GLU A 168 3.30 0.91 22.32
N GLU A 169 3.37 -0.12 21.46
CA GLU A 169 4.65 -0.78 21.17
C GLU A 169 5.66 0.19 20.55
N LYS A 170 5.22 1.03 19.60
CA LYS A 170 6.10 2.04 18.99
C LYS A 170 6.55 3.10 20.01
N ALA A 171 5.70 3.52 20.92
CA ALA A 171 6.11 4.41 22.01
C ALA A 171 7.19 3.77 22.88
N ARG A 172 7.03 2.51 23.26
CA ARG A 172 8.06 1.75 24.00
C ARG A 172 9.36 1.59 23.21
N ASP A 173 9.28 1.39 21.90
CA ASP A 173 10.47 1.33 21.04
C ASP A 173 11.22 2.68 21.04
N LEU A 174 10.51 3.81 21.00
CA LEU A 174 11.10 5.14 21.07
C LEU A 174 11.81 5.39 22.42
N GLU A 175 11.24 4.94 23.53
CA GLU A 175 11.82 5.06 24.87
C GLU A 175 13.15 4.31 25.00
N ARG A 176 13.32 3.21 24.28
CA ARG A 176 14.54 2.40 24.28
C ARG A 176 15.70 3.04 23.51
N ILE A 177 15.43 4.00 22.63
CA ILE A 177 16.42 4.67 21.82
C ILE A 177 16.87 5.94 22.54
N THR A 178 17.84 5.80 23.43
CA THR A 178 18.28 6.90 24.34
C THR A 178 19.53 7.63 23.88
N ASP A 179 20.44 6.95 23.20
CA ASP A 179 21.72 7.55 22.76
C ASP A 179 21.54 8.25 21.40
N LEU A 180 21.24 9.54 21.44
CA LEU A 180 21.07 10.39 20.24
C LEU A 180 22.38 10.99 19.72
N SER A 181 23.53 10.63 20.29
CA SER A 181 24.83 11.00 19.72
C SER A 181 25.15 10.21 18.44
N ARG A 182 24.48 9.10 18.23
CA ARG A 182 24.66 8.21 17.07
C ARG A 182 23.63 8.49 16.00
N GLU A 183 24.09 8.78 14.79
CA GLU A 183 23.23 9.04 13.62
C GLU A 183 22.22 7.89 13.35
N GLU A 184 22.65 6.65 13.55
CA GLU A 184 21.78 5.46 13.41
C GLU A 184 20.58 5.51 14.34
N ASN A 185 20.76 5.95 15.58
CA ASN A 185 19.68 6.06 16.55
C ASN A 185 18.71 7.20 16.21
N ILE A 186 19.24 8.30 15.67
CA ILE A 186 18.39 9.40 15.17
C ILE A 186 17.50 8.89 14.04
N ARG A 187 18.08 8.20 13.04
CA ARG A 187 17.32 7.61 11.94
C ARG A 187 16.28 6.58 12.40
N LEU A 188 16.67 5.74 13.37
CA LEU A 188 15.75 4.75 13.93
C LEU A 188 14.58 5.42 14.66
N ARG A 189 14.79 6.51 15.38
CA ARG A 189 13.70 7.28 16.00
C ARG A 189 12.77 7.88 14.96
N GLU A 190 13.29 8.44 13.89
CA GLU A 190 12.50 8.99 12.78
C GLU A 190 11.65 7.88 12.13
N GLU A 191 12.25 6.70 11.89
CA GLU A 191 11.54 5.54 11.35
C GLU A 191 10.39 5.09 12.25
N VAL A 192 10.63 4.94 13.56
CA VAL A 192 9.59 4.53 14.51
C VAL A 192 8.49 5.58 14.62
N ALA A 193 8.84 6.87 14.59
CA ALA A 193 7.86 7.95 14.56
C ALA A 193 6.97 7.90 13.31
N GLU A 194 7.57 7.63 12.13
CA GLU A 194 6.82 7.48 10.89
C GLU A 194 5.95 6.21 10.88
N GLN A 195 6.39 5.12 11.49
CA GLN A 195 5.56 3.93 11.69
C GLN A 195 4.34 4.24 12.55
N SER A 196 4.50 4.99 13.64
CA SER A 196 3.39 5.45 14.49
C SER A 196 2.41 6.33 13.71
N ARG A 197 2.94 7.28 12.92
CA ARG A 197 2.12 8.14 12.05
C ARG A 197 1.35 7.34 11.00
N ALA A 198 1.97 6.31 10.42
CA ALA A 198 1.29 5.43 9.47
C ALA A 198 0.10 4.69 10.10
N LEU A 199 0.21 4.26 11.37
CA LEU A 199 -0.91 3.66 12.10
C LEU A 199 -2.07 4.65 12.29
N ASP A 200 -1.78 5.94 12.56
CA ASP A 200 -2.82 6.98 12.62
C ASP A 200 -3.51 7.15 11.27
N LEU A 201 -2.77 7.19 10.17
CA LEU A 201 -3.34 7.31 8.83
C LEU A 201 -4.20 6.10 8.44
N ILE A 202 -3.81 4.88 8.82
CA ILE A 202 -4.63 3.68 8.60
C ILE A 202 -5.92 3.75 9.41
N ARG A 203 -5.84 4.23 10.64
CA ARG A 203 -7.00 4.45 11.51
C ARG A 203 -7.97 5.48 10.93
N GLU A 204 -7.45 6.62 10.46
CA GLU A 204 -8.25 7.65 9.76
C GLU A 204 -8.92 7.08 8.50
N MET A 205 -8.20 6.29 7.72
CA MET A 205 -8.75 5.63 6.54
C MET A 205 -9.89 4.69 6.93
N ALA A 206 -9.69 3.83 7.92
CA ALA A 206 -10.69 2.88 8.39
C ALA A 206 -11.93 3.59 8.96
N ALA A 207 -11.72 4.63 9.79
CA ALA A 207 -12.79 5.45 10.33
C ALA A 207 -13.62 6.12 9.24
N GLY A 208 -12.97 6.54 8.14
CA GLY A 208 -13.65 7.07 6.96
C GLY A 208 -14.58 6.07 6.28
N TYR A 209 -14.40 4.77 6.50
CA TYR A 209 -15.28 3.69 6.04
C TYR A 209 -16.21 3.17 7.15
N GLY A 210 -16.26 3.82 8.31
CA GLY A 210 -17.13 3.43 9.42
C GLY A 210 -16.56 2.34 10.34
N PHE A 211 -15.27 1.99 10.22
CA PHE A 211 -14.64 0.95 11.02
C PHE A 211 -13.71 1.51 12.11
N ASP A 212 -13.78 0.93 13.30
CA ASP A 212 -12.85 1.20 14.38
C ASP A 212 -11.81 0.09 14.50
N ILE A 213 -10.62 0.34 13.98
CA ILE A 213 -9.48 -0.57 14.05
C ILE A 213 -8.52 -0.28 15.22
N SER A 214 -8.94 0.52 16.19
CA SER A 214 -8.16 0.77 17.40
C SER A 214 -7.98 -0.49 18.24
N ARG A 215 -8.96 -1.37 18.20
CA ARG A 215 -9.07 -2.65 18.90
C ARG A 215 -8.76 -3.85 18.01
N PRO A 216 -8.48 -5.03 18.58
CA PRO A 216 -8.44 -6.29 17.85
C PRO A 216 -9.74 -6.59 17.11
N ALA A 217 -9.66 -7.39 16.05
CA ALA A 217 -10.84 -7.91 15.36
C ALA A 217 -11.57 -8.93 16.24
N GLU A 218 -12.90 -8.89 16.27
CA GLU A 218 -13.73 -9.74 17.11
C GLU A 218 -14.31 -10.95 16.35
N ASN A 219 -14.25 -10.93 15.03
CA ASN A 219 -14.78 -11.98 14.18
C ASN A 219 -13.99 -12.06 12.87
N ALA A 220 -14.19 -13.13 12.11
CA ALA A 220 -13.46 -13.40 10.87
C ALA A 220 -13.66 -12.30 9.81
N LYS A 221 -14.85 -11.69 9.72
CA LYS A 221 -15.11 -10.60 8.78
C LYS A 221 -14.29 -9.36 9.14
N GLU A 222 -14.28 -8.98 10.40
CA GLU A 222 -13.42 -7.88 10.88
C GLU A 222 -11.94 -8.20 10.69
N ALA A 223 -11.50 -9.41 11.04
CA ALA A 223 -10.11 -9.81 10.86
C ALA A 223 -9.66 -9.66 9.41
N PHE A 224 -10.49 -10.09 8.47
CA PHE A 224 -10.21 -9.93 7.05
C PHE A 224 -10.21 -8.45 6.63
N GLN A 225 -11.14 -7.64 7.14
CA GLN A 225 -11.21 -6.21 6.86
C GLN A 225 -9.98 -5.46 7.41
N TRP A 226 -9.54 -5.76 8.64
CA TRP A 226 -8.34 -5.17 9.24
C TRP A 226 -7.08 -5.52 8.45
N LEU A 227 -6.92 -6.80 8.07
CA LEU A 227 -5.85 -7.26 7.17
C LEU A 227 -5.86 -6.46 5.88
N TYR A 228 -7.04 -6.26 5.30
CA TYR A 228 -7.18 -5.58 4.03
C TYR A 228 -6.84 -4.09 4.14
N PHE A 229 -7.20 -3.41 5.23
CA PHE A 229 -6.79 -2.03 5.46
C PHE A 229 -5.26 -1.89 5.53
N GLY A 230 -4.58 -2.80 6.21
CA GLY A 230 -3.11 -2.82 6.23
C GLY A 230 -2.51 -3.00 4.84
N TYR A 231 -3.04 -3.92 4.07
CA TYR A 231 -2.63 -4.15 2.68
C TYR A 231 -2.90 -2.95 1.78
N LEU A 232 -4.09 -2.36 1.87
CA LEU A 232 -4.47 -1.19 1.10
C LEU A 232 -3.60 0.02 1.42
N ALA A 233 -3.27 0.24 2.69
CA ALA A 233 -2.35 1.27 3.12
C ALA A 233 -0.96 1.07 2.50
N ALA A 234 -0.43 -0.15 2.55
CA ALA A 234 0.85 -0.47 1.95
C ALA A 234 0.87 -0.23 0.43
N ILE A 235 -0.20 -0.58 -0.29
CA ILE A 235 -0.33 -0.30 -1.73
C ILE A 235 -0.33 1.20 -1.99
N LYS A 236 -1.06 1.98 -1.21
CA LYS A 236 -1.17 3.44 -1.40
C LYS A 236 0.16 4.15 -1.17
N GLU A 237 0.95 3.70 -0.21
CA GLU A 237 2.27 4.29 0.07
C GLU A 237 3.36 3.80 -0.89
N ASN A 238 3.30 2.53 -1.28
CA ASN A 238 4.32 1.87 -2.10
C ASN A 238 3.81 1.52 -3.50
N ASN A 239 2.93 2.32 -4.04
CA ASN A 239 2.31 2.09 -5.33
C ASN A 239 3.36 1.77 -6.40
N GLY A 240 3.21 0.63 -7.06
CA GLY A 240 4.16 0.12 -8.06
C GLY A 240 5.20 -0.88 -7.52
N ALA A 241 5.33 -1.08 -6.22
CA ALA A 241 6.05 -2.23 -5.69
C ALA A 241 5.23 -3.52 -5.90
N ALA A 242 5.91 -4.65 -6.06
CA ALA A 242 5.23 -5.94 -6.10
C ALA A 242 4.83 -6.34 -4.67
N MET A 243 3.65 -5.89 -4.25
CA MET A 243 3.08 -6.23 -2.95
C MET A 243 2.32 -7.53 -3.05
N SER A 244 2.57 -8.46 -2.12
CA SER A 244 1.82 -9.70 -2.01
C SER A 244 0.94 -9.67 -0.77
N PHE A 245 -0.30 -10.12 -0.91
CA PHE A 245 -1.19 -10.32 0.24
C PHE A 245 -0.76 -11.51 1.11
N GLY A 246 0.14 -12.33 0.61
CA GLY A 246 0.66 -13.49 1.32
C GLY A 246 -0.29 -14.70 1.28
N ARG A 247 -0.08 -15.61 2.22
CA ARG A 247 -0.93 -16.79 2.38
C ARG A 247 -2.13 -16.44 3.24
N THR A 248 -3.22 -16.04 2.62
CA THR A 248 -4.42 -15.58 3.33
C THR A 248 -4.99 -16.65 4.26
N ALA A 249 -5.01 -17.91 3.85
CA ALA A 249 -5.46 -19.00 4.71
C ALA A 249 -4.64 -19.09 6.01
N THR A 250 -3.31 -19.04 5.91
CA THR A 250 -2.43 -19.04 7.10
C THR A 250 -2.62 -17.80 7.99
N PHE A 251 -3.14 -16.71 7.44
CA PHE A 251 -3.38 -15.49 8.20
C PHE A 251 -4.74 -15.48 8.91
N LEU A 252 -5.66 -16.33 8.49
CA LEU A 252 -7.01 -16.40 9.03
C LEU A 252 -7.21 -17.61 9.97
N ASP A 253 -6.28 -18.57 9.96
CA ASP A 253 -6.22 -19.67 10.93
C ASP A 253 -5.71 -19.16 12.30
#